data_92615a6ec1004a41bf9b205459b6db3d
#
_entry.id   92615a6ec1004a41bf9b205459b6db3d
#
_cell.length_a   1.000
_cell.length_b   1.000
_cell.length_c   1.000
_cell.angle_alpha   90.00
_cell.angle_beta   90.00
_cell.angle_gamma   90.00
#
_symmetry.space_group_name_H-M   'P 1'
#
loop_
_entity.id
_entity.type
_entity.pdbx_description
1 polymer ?
#
loop_
_entity_poly.entity_id
_entity_poly.type
_entity_poly.pdbx_seq_one_letter_code
_entity_poly.pdbx_strand_id
1 'polypeptide(L)'
;MKPLIDKALILAHRGASGYAPDNTMEAFELAHKMGADGVELDAYLTADGEVVVIHDPKINAVSNAQGFVSEYTLAELKAFDFGYQFYKGQRKGIKIPTLNEVYDFISTTNMIVNVEMKIGDQKIISACHKIAAQHNMQERIIYSSFDHYQVRRMHEFDPSTLVAPLIMHVSPLDPAQYCASLGARAIHPLYTQLRYADGYIENCHESGIRVHTWTTNSEEHIRFSLNQGVDGIITNYPDIAIKIRDEIRSKP
;
A
#
# COMPACT_ATOMS: atom_id res chain seq x y z
N MET A 1 18.18 -14.29 -16.18
CA MET A 1 17.91 -13.30 -15.12
C MET A 1 17.49 -14.06 -13.86
N LYS A 2 17.99 -13.72 -12.67
CA LYS A 2 17.43 -14.29 -11.43
C LYS A 2 15.96 -13.83 -11.34
N PRO A 3 15.01 -14.69 -10.93
CA PRO A 3 13.66 -14.22 -10.63
C PRO A 3 13.77 -13.07 -9.64
N LEU A 4 13.05 -11.99 -9.90
CA LEU A 4 13.12 -10.75 -9.11
C LEU A 4 12.75 -10.96 -7.62
N ILE A 5 12.07 -12.06 -7.30
CA ILE A 5 11.69 -12.46 -5.93
C ILE A 5 11.52 -13.98 -5.91
N ASP A 6 12.13 -14.66 -4.94
CA ASP A 6 11.94 -16.12 -4.73
C ASP A 6 10.53 -16.48 -4.22
N LYS A 7 9.74 -15.50 -3.81
CA LYS A 7 8.36 -15.66 -3.34
C LYS A 7 7.55 -14.38 -3.56
N ALA A 8 6.24 -14.52 -3.84
CA ALA A 8 5.33 -13.39 -3.87
C ALA A 8 5.26 -12.69 -2.50
N LEU A 9 5.31 -11.36 -2.49
CA LEU A 9 5.17 -10.54 -1.29
C LEU A 9 3.71 -10.54 -0.81
N ILE A 10 3.50 -10.62 0.49
CA ILE A 10 2.20 -10.40 1.11
C ILE A 10 2.23 -9.05 1.82
N LEU A 11 1.53 -8.08 1.24
CA LEU A 11 1.39 -6.73 1.77
C LEU A 11 0.03 -6.59 2.44
N ALA A 12 0.03 -6.25 3.73
CA ALA A 12 -1.19 -6.06 4.50
C ALA A 12 -1.82 -4.71 4.13
N HIS A 13 -2.98 -4.74 3.46
CA HIS A 13 -3.75 -3.59 2.98
C HIS A 13 -4.25 -2.75 4.15
N ARG A 14 -3.72 -1.54 4.31
CA ARG A 14 -3.96 -0.66 5.46
C ARG A 14 -3.62 -1.33 6.80
N GLY A 15 -2.61 -2.22 6.80
CA GLY A 15 -2.34 -3.16 7.87
C GLY A 15 -3.22 -4.42 7.80
N ALA A 16 -3.31 -5.17 8.90
CA ALA A 16 -4.20 -6.33 9.01
C ALA A 16 -5.67 -5.89 9.19
N SER A 17 -6.19 -5.13 8.22
CA SER A 17 -7.47 -4.39 8.31
C SER A 17 -8.71 -5.28 8.35
N GLY A 18 -8.58 -6.58 8.07
CA GLY A 18 -9.63 -7.56 8.32
C GLY A 18 -9.87 -7.84 9.81
N TYR A 19 -8.95 -7.41 10.69
CA TYR A 19 -8.95 -7.75 12.13
C TYR A 19 -8.76 -6.54 13.05
N ALA A 20 -8.28 -5.41 12.54
CA ALA A 20 -8.03 -4.18 13.30
C ALA A 20 -8.46 -2.95 12.47
N PRO A 21 -8.67 -1.77 13.10
CA PRO A 21 -9.01 -0.56 12.36
C PRO A 21 -7.95 -0.24 11.31
N ASP A 22 -8.38 -0.06 10.07
CA ASP A 22 -7.51 0.21 8.93
C ASP A 22 -6.66 1.48 9.12
N ASN A 23 -5.44 1.48 8.56
CA ASN A 23 -4.53 2.61 8.65
C ASN A 23 -4.19 3.05 10.09
N THR A 24 -4.14 2.12 11.04
CA THR A 24 -3.73 2.38 12.44
C THR A 24 -2.47 1.62 12.82
N MET A 25 -1.76 2.11 13.85
CA MET A 25 -0.60 1.40 14.38
C MET A 25 -0.96 -0.03 14.83
N GLU A 26 -2.17 -0.21 15.41
CA GLU A 26 -2.67 -1.53 15.79
C GLU A 26 -2.73 -2.50 14.61
N ALA A 27 -3.23 -2.04 13.45
CA ALA A 27 -3.32 -2.86 12.24
C ALA A 27 -1.92 -3.19 11.66
N PHE A 28 -0.97 -2.24 11.73
CA PHE A 28 0.39 -2.45 11.25
C PHE A 28 1.20 -3.40 12.14
N GLU A 29 1.10 -3.24 13.47
CA GLU A 29 1.71 -4.14 14.44
C GLU A 29 1.14 -5.56 14.32
N LEU A 30 -0.17 -5.68 14.11
CA LEU A 30 -0.82 -6.97 13.90
C LEU A 30 -0.34 -7.65 12.62
N ALA A 31 -0.21 -6.89 11.51
CA ALA A 31 0.33 -7.41 10.26
C ALA A 31 1.76 -7.96 10.43
N HIS A 32 2.61 -7.24 11.18
CA HIS A 32 3.96 -7.72 11.51
C HIS A 32 3.92 -9.02 12.32
N LYS A 33 3.07 -9.10 13.36
CA LYS A 33 2.90 -10.31 14.18
C LYS A 33 2.41 -11.51 13.38
N MET A 34 1.62 -11.28 12.33
CA MET A 34 1.15 -12.30 11.39
C MET A 34 2.21 -12.73 10.38
N GLY A 35 3.35 -12.03 10.31
CA GLY A 35 4.45 -12.35 9.40
C GLY A 35 4.28 -11.78 7.99
N ALA A 36 3.51 -10.71 7.81
CA ALA A 36 3.43 -10.01 6.54
C ALA A 36 4.81 -9.53 6.07
N ASP A 37 5.07 -9.61 4.76
CA ASP A 37 6.33 -9.13 4.18
C ASP A 37 6.38 -7.59 4.13
N GLY A 38 5.23 -6.93 4.27
CA GLY A 38 5.10 -5.48 4.33
C GLY A 38 3.68 -5.04 4.60
N VAL A 39 3.49 -3.74 4.60
CA VAL A 39 2.18 -3.10 4.72
C VAL A 39 1.95 -2.18 3.52
N GLU A 40 0.70 -2.02 3.19
CA GLU A 40 0.23 -0.93 2.33
C GLU A 40 -0.51 0.08 3.21
N LEU A 41 -0.39 1.36 2.90
CA LEU A 41 -1.00 2.46 3.64
C LEU A 41 -1.30 3.65 2.72
N ASP A 42 -2.22 4.50 3.17
CA ASP A 42 -2.71 5.65 2.44
C ASP A 42 -2.24 6.96 3.07
N ALA A 43 -1.59 7.83 2.32
CA ALA A 43 -1.01 9.08 2.82
C ALA A 43 -1.79 10.32 2.37
N TYR A 44 -2.12 11.18 3.33
CA TYR A 44 -2.70 12.51 3.13
C TYR A 44 -1.91 13.60 3.86
N LEU A 45 -2.04 14.85 3.38
CA LEU A 45 -1.54 16.02 4.09
C LEU A 45 -2.63 16.66 4.97
N THR A 46 -2.25 17.03 6.18
CA THR A 46 -3.05 17.88 7.09
C THR A 46 -2.98 19.35 6.70
N ALA A 47 -3.79 20.20 7.34
CA ALA A 47 -3.77 21.65 7.14
C ALA A 47 -2.40 22.29 7.43
N ASP A 48 -1.65 21.75 8.41
CA ASP A 48 -0.32 22.19 8.79
C ASP A 48 0.83 21.45 8.07
N GLY A 49 0.48 20.59 7.07
CA GLY A 49 1.44 19.96 6.16
C GLY A 49 2.10 18.69 6.70
N GLU A 50 1.58 18.12 7.78
CA GLU A 50 2.02 16.81 8.28
C GLU A 50 1.43 15.67 7.43
N VAL A 51 2.18 14.58 7.25
CA VAL A 51 1.68 13.40 6.53
C VAL A 51 1.04 12.45 7.51
N VAL A 52 -0.27 12.26 7.38
CA VAL A 52 -1.06 11.32 8.18
C VAL A 52 -1.53 10.13 7.33
N VAL A 53 -1.83 9.03 8.01
CA VAL A 53 -2.18 7.76 7.36
C VAL A 53 -3.67 7.49 7.53
N ILE A 54 -4.42 7.61 6.41
CA ILE A 54 -5.88 7.45 6.34
C ILE A 54 -6.31 7.25 4.89
N HIS A 55 -7.34 6.43 4.63
CA HIS A 55 -7.78 6.16 3.25
C HIS A 55 -8.64 7.27 2.65
N ASP A 56 -9.69 7.67 3.34
CA ASP A 56 -10.64 8.65 2.81
C ASP A 56 -10.21 10.08 3.15
N PRO A 57 -10.49 11.05 2.26
CA PRO A 57 -10.26 12.46 2.57
C PRO A 57 -11.12 12.96 3.74
N LYS A 58 -12.25 12.29 4.02
CA LYS A 58 -13.14 12.58 5.15
C LYS A 58 -12.90 11.61 6.30
N ILE A 59 -12.75 12.15 7.52
CA ILE A 59 -12.50 11.36 8.73
C ILE A 59 -13.75 10.66 9.29
N ASN A 60 -14.91 10.94 8.73
CA ASN A 60 -16.23 10.48 9.22
C ASN A 60 -16.36 8.95 9.26
N ALA A 61 -15.77 8.27 8.26
CA ALA A 61 -15.93 6.82 8.09
C ALA A 61 -15.18 5.99 9.16
N VAL A 62 -14.15 6.57 9.79
CA VAL A 62 -13.27 5.85 10.71
C VAL A 62 -13.21 6.47 12.10
N SER A 63 -13.57 7.75 12.26
CA SER A 63 -13.43 8.49 13.52
C SER A 63 -14.76 8.84 14.17
N ASN A 64 -14.68 9.42 15.38
CA ASN A 64 -15.80 10.01 16.11
C ASN A 64 -16.01 11.51 15.78
N ALA A 65 -15.38 12.00 14.70
CA ALA A 65 -15.47 13.39 14.22
C ALA A 65 -15.90 13.44 12.74
N GLN A 66 -16.05 14.64 12.19
CA GLN A 66 -16.50 14.87 10.82
C GLN A 66 -15.60 15.92 10.16
N GLY A 67 -15.52 15.95 8.84
CA GLY A 67 -14.76 16.93 8.04
C GLY A 67 -13.66 16.29 7.21
N PHE A 68 -12.88 17.13 6.53
CA PHE A 68 -11.78 16.69 5.70
C PHE A 68 -10.45 16.73 6.47
N VAL A 69 -9.56 15.77 6.20
CA VAL A 69 -8.20 15.74 6.76
C VAL A 69 -7.48 17.07 6.56
N SER A 70 -7.60 17.64 5.36
CA SER A 70 -6.95 18.91 4.98
C SER A 70 -7.48 20.16 5.70
N GLU A 71 -8.57 20.04 6.47
CA GLU A 71 -9.15 21.13 7.25
C GLU A 71 -8.61 21.17 8.69
N TYR A 72 -7.94 20.11 9.12
CA TYR A 72 -7.43 19.94 10.49
C TYR A 72 -5.90 19.96 10.55
N THR A 73 -5.38 20.53 11.62
CA THR A 73 -3.99 20.34 12.03
C THR A 73 -3.78 18.93 12.58
N LEU A 74 -2.53 18.48 12.62
CA LEU A 74 -2.20 17.19 13.25
C LEU A 74 -2.67 17.14 14.71
N ALA A 75 -2.48 18.24 15.46
CA ALA A 75 -2.88 18.31 16.87
C ALA A 75 -4.39 18.08 17.07
N GLU A 76 -5.22 18.67 16.20
CA GLU A 76 -6.67 18.48 16.21
C GLU A 76 -7.06 17.05 15.84
N LEU A 77 -6.46 16.48 14.78
CA LEU A 77 -6.71 15.08 14.39
C LEU A 77 -6.33 14.10 15.50
N LYS A 78 -5.22 14.34 16.21
CA LYS A 78 -4.79 13.51 17.34
C LYS A 78 -5.76 13.58 18.56
N ALA A 79 -6.64 14.58 18.62
CA ALA A 79 -7.68 14.63 19.65
C ALA A 79 -8.81 13.62 19.42
N PHE A 80 -9.07 13.23 18.16
CA PHE A 80 -10.14 12.30 17.79
C PHE A 80 -9.75 10.83 17.97
N ASP A 81 -10.75 9.93 17.87
CA ASP A 81 -10.61 8.48 17.98
C ASP A 81 -10.86 7.84 16.60
N PHE A 82 -9.82 7.28 16.00
CA PHE A 82 -9.84 6.67 14.67
C PHE A 82 -10.13 5.16 14.66
N GLY A 83 -10.42 4.58 15.81
CA GLY A 83 -10.99 3.23 15.96
C GLY A 83 -12.49 3.24 16.23
N TYR A 84 -13.10 4.43 16.31
CA TYR A 84 -14.47 4.59 16.80
C TYR A 84 -15.50 3.79 16.01
N GLN A 85 -15.46 3.87 14.68
CA GLN A 85 -16.43 3.17 13.83
C GLN A 85 -16.20 1.65 13.86
N PHE A 86 -14.95 1.21 13.81
CA PHE A 86 -14.59 -0.20 13.85
C PHE A 86 -15.07 -0.86 15.17
N TYR A 87 -14.78 -0.23 16.31
CA TYR A 87 -15.14 -0.74 17.62
C TYR A 87 -16.53 -0.29 18.09
N LYS A 88 -17.31 0.45 17.27
CA LYS A 88 -18.65 0.97 17.61
C LYS A 88 -18.66 1.72 18.95
N GLY A 89 -17.60 2.49 19.21
CA GLY A 89 -17.41 3.24 20.44
C GLY A 89 -17.12 2.41 21.71
N GLN A 90 -17.02 1.09 21.60
CA GLN A 90 -16.77 0.20 22.76
C GLN A 90 -15.31 0.25 23.22
N ARG A 91 -14.38 0.52 22.33
CA ARG A 91 -12.96 0.76 22.61
C ARG A 91 -12.59 2.16 22.16
N LYS A 92 -11.75 2.86 22.93
CA LYS A 92 -11.36 4.24 22.67
C LYS A 92 -9.86 4.40 22.67
N GLY A 93 -9.40 5.52 22.10
CA GLY A 93 -8.01 5.95 22.20
C GLY A 93 -7.13 5.58 21.02
N ILE A 94 -7.70 5.06 19.93
CA ILE A 94 -6.96 4.82 18.69
C ILE A 94 -6.71 6.17 18.00
N LYS A 95 -5.46 6.48 17.73
CA LYS A 95 -5.07 7.73 17.09
C LYS A 95 -4.74 7.51 15.62
N ILE A 96 -5.02 8.53 14.80
CA ILE A 96 -4.50 8.57 13.43
C ILE A 96 -2.97 8.58 13.50
N PRO A 97 -2.26 7.67 12.82
CA PRO A 97 -0.80 7.73 12.79
C PRO A 97 -0.31 8.76 11.78
N THR A 98 0.86 9.33 12.07
CA THR A 98 1.67 10.01 11.06
C THR A 98 2.54 9.00 10.32
N LEU A 99 2.99 9.37 9.12
CA LEU A 99 3.94 8.53 8.38
C LEU A 99 5.27 8.38 9.16
N ASN A 100 5.68 9.40 9.93
CA ASN A 100 6.81 9.31 10.84
C ASN A 100 6.64 8.20 11.88
N GLU A 101 5.50 8.16 12.59
CA GLU A 101 5.23 7.13 13.60
C GLU A 101 5.20 5.72 12.99
N VAL A 102 4.65 5.59 11.76
CA VAL A 102 4.69 4.30 11.06
C VAL A 102 6.12 3.89 10.73
N TYR A 103 6.96 4.81 10.24
CA TYR A 103 8.34 4.49 9.90
C TYR A 103 9.22 4.25 11.13
N ASP A 104 8.95 4.91 12.27
CA ASP A 104 9.59 4.59 13.56
C ASP A 104 9.41 3.10 13.89
N PHE A 105 8.20 2.58 13.73
CA PHE A 105 7.92 1.17 13.96
C PHE A 105 8.52 0.27 12.87
N ILE A 106 8.23 0.54 11.59
CA ILE A 106 8.63 -0.33 10.47
C ILE A 106 10.17 -0.41 10.34
N SER A 107 10.91 0.66 10.66
CA SER A 107 12.37 0.66 10.60
C SER A 107 13.01 -0.38 11.52
N THR A 108 12.33 -0.77 12.59
CA THR A 108 12.77 -1.84 13.52
C THR A 108 12.49 -3.26 13.01
N THR A 109 11.86 -3.39 11.86
CA THR A 109 11.45 -4.66 11.22
C THR A 109 12.14 -4.84 9.87
N ASN A 110 11.88 -5.97 9.19
CA ASN A 110 12.28 -6.20 7.81
C ASN A 110 11.15 -5.91 6.79
N MET A 111 10.03 -5.36 7.23
CA MET A 111 8.88 -5.07 6.36
C MET A 111 9.18 -3.97 5.36
N ILE A 112 8.62 -4.09 4.16
CA ILE A 112 8.54 -2.99 3.17
C ILE A 112 7.22 -2.23 3.35
N VAL A 113 7.15 -1.03 2.76
CA VAL A 113 5.93 -0.21 2.79
C VAL A 113 5.51 0.16 1.37
N ASN A 114 4.27 -0.13 1.01
CA ASN A 114 3.63 0.49 -0.14
C ASN A 114 2.86 1.71 0.34
N VAL A 115 3.26 2.90 -0.10
CA VAL A 115 2.62 4.18 0.24
C VAL A 115 1.75 4.61 -0.92
N GLU A 116 0.43 4.49 -0.78
CA GLU A 116 -0.47 5.13 -1.72
C GLU A 116 -0.53 6.63 -1.42
N MET A 117 0.05 7.43 -2.29
CA MET A 117 -0.09 8.88 -2.25
C MET A 117 -1.47 9.27 -2.79
N LYS A 118 -2.36 9.76 -1.92
CA LYS A 118 -3.71 10.15 -2.32
C LYS A 118 -3.70 11.42 -3.18
N ILE A 119 -4.70 11.52 -4.05
CA ILE A 119 -4.87 12.67 -4.96
C ILE A 119 -5.09 13.94 -4.12
N GLY A 120 -4.32 14.98 -4.40
CA GLY A 120 -4.39 16.24 -3.67
C GLY A 120 -3.19 17.16 -3.87
N ASP A 121 -2.66 17.71 -2.78
CA ASP A 121 -1.53 18.64 -2.82
C ASP A 121 -0.24 17.90 -3.26
N GLN A 122 0.40 18.43 -4.31
CA GLN A 122 1.68 17.91 -4.85
C GLN A 122 2.81 17.92 -3.82
N LYS A 123 2.71 18.69 -2.74
CA LYS A 123 3.66 18.69 -1.62
C LYS A 123 3.80 17.34 -0.94
N ILE A 124 2.81 16.45 -1.10
CA ILE A 124 2.88 15.09 -0.53
C ILE A 124 4.09 14.32 -1.04
N ILE A 125 4.53 14.53 -2.29
CA ILE A 125 5.71 13.88 -2.88
C ILE A 125 6.95 14.21 -2.05
N SER A 126 7.25 15.51 -1.90
CA SER A 126 8.43 15.95 -1.16
C SER A 126 8.34 15.62 0.34
N ALA A 127 7.14 15.68 0.92
CA ALA A 127 6.92 15.34 2.32
C ALA A 127 7.18 13.84 2.59
N CYS A 128 6.58 12.94 1.81
CA CYS A 128 6.79 11.50 1.94
C CYS A 128 8.26 11.12 1.71
N HIS A 129 8.90 11.67 0.67
CA HIS A 129 10.32 11.42 0.38
C HIS A 129 11.23 11.91 1.51
N LYS A 130 11.00 13.10 2.07
CA LYS A 130 11.75 13.64 3.19
C LYS A 130 11.67 12.74 4.42
N ILE A 131 10.45 12.29 4.77
CA ILE A 131 10.22 11.39 5.91
C ILE A 131 10.95 10.06 5.68
N ALA A 132 10.87 9.50 4.47
CA ALA A 132 11.59 8.28 4.13
C ALA A 132 13.11 8.40 4.33
N ALA A 133 13.70 9.53 3.93
CA ALA A 133 15.12 9.80 4.11
C ALA A 133 15.51 9.93 5.59
N GLN A 134 14.68 10.55 6.42
CA GLN A 134 14.90 10.68 7.87
C GLN A 134 14.98 9.33 8.58
N HIS A 135 14.25 8.33 8.10
CA HIS A 135 14.21 6.99 8.67
C HIS A 135 15.08 5.95 7.92
N ASN A 136 15.84 6.36 6.90
CA ASN A 136 16.64 5.47 6.04
C ASN A 136 15.78 4.36 5.39
N MET A 137 14.55 4.71 4.97
CA MET A 137 13.55 3.76 4.44
C MET A 137 13.49 3.73 2.92
N GLN A 138 14.24 4.57 2.19
CA GLN A 138 14.08 4.81 0.74
C GLN A 138 14.07 3.53 -0.10
N GLU A 139 14.93 2.56 0.23
CA GLU A 139 15.05 1.28 -0.50
C GLU A 139 13.94 0.27 -0.15
N ARG A 140 13.11 0.58 0.85
CA ARG A 140 12.06 -0.29 1.37
C ARG A 140 10.65 0.22 1.06
N ILE A 141 10.53 1.24 0.20
CA ILE A 141 9.26 1.89 -0.10
C ILE A 141 8.90 1.69 -1.57
N ILE A 142 7.62 1.41 -1.80
CA ILE A 142 6.96 1.51 -3.09
C ILE A 142 5.98 2.67 -2.99
N TYR A 143 6.11 3.68 -3.86
CA TYR A 143 5.11 4.75 -3.94
C TYR A 143 4.09 4.41 -5.02
N SER A 144 2.82 4.38 -4.65
CA SER A 144 1.73 4.12 -5.59
C SER A 144 0.69 5.24 -5.60
N SER A 145 -0.06 5.34 -6.67
CA SER A 145 -1.19 6.27 -6.78
C SER A 145 -2.12 5.89 -7.93
N PHE A 146 -3.40 6.25 -7.81
CA PHE A 146 -4.36 6.30 -8.92
C PHE A 146 -4.16 7.53 -9.81
N ASP A 147 -3.50 8.58 -9.31
CA ASP A 147 -3.03 9.68 -10.13
C ASP A 147 -1.68 9.33 -10.76
N HIS A 148 -1.71 8.86 -12.00
CA HIS A 148 -0.49 8.43 -12.70
C HIS A 148 0.44 9.61 -13.06
N TYR A 149 -0.05 10.85 -13.10
CA TYR A 149 0.81 12.02 -13.15
C TYR A 149 1.63 12.18 -11.85
N GLN A 150 1.03 11.86 -10.71
CA GLN A 150 1.73 11.87 -9.42
C GLN A 150 2.79 10.75 -9.34
N VAL A 151 2.50 9.55 -9.88
CA VAL A 151 3.48 8.46 -10.03
C VAL A 151 4.69 8.95 -10.85
N ARG A 152 4.44 9.55 -12.01
CA ARG A 152 5.50 10.10 -12.87
C ARG A 152 6.30 11.21 -12.17
N ARG A 153 5.62 12.14 -11.51
CA ARG A 153 6.28 13.25 -10.78
C ARG A 153 7.13 12.75 -9.62
N MET A 154 6.73 11.68 -8.93
CA MET A 154 7.56 11.08 -7.89
C MET A 154 8.84 10.49 -8.48
N HIS A 155 8.76 9.81 -9.63
CA HIS A 155 9.94 9.34 -10.34
C HIS A 155 10.83 10.49 -10.86
N GLU A 156 10.23 11.57 -11.40
CA GLU A 156 10.97 12.76 -11.83
C GLU A 156 11.64 13.49 -10.65
N PHE A 157 11.03 13.45 -9.47
CA PHE A 157 11.57 14.03 -8.23
C PHE A 157 12.80 13.25 -7.72
N ASP A 158 12.71 11.92 -7.72
CA ASP A 158 13.83 11.03 -7.40
C ASP A 158 13.75 9.75 -8.24
N PRO A 159 14.57 9.64 -9.33
CA PRO A 159 14.56 8.46 -10.22
C PRO A 159 14.97 7.14 -9.54
N SER A 160 15.54 7.17 -8.34
CA SER A 160 15.88 5.96 -7.58
C SER A 160 14.67 5.29 -6.93
N THR A 161 13.58 6.05 -6.72
CA THR A 161 12.36 5.54 -6.07
C THR A 161 11.66 4.46 -6.89
N LEU A 162 11.10 3.47 -6.19
CA LEU A 162 10.22 2.49 -6.80
C LEU A 162 8.79 3.06 -6.82
N VAL A 163 8.27 3.29 -8.02
CA VAL A 163 6.92 3.81 -8.22
C VAL A 163 6.03 2.82 -8.96
N ALA A 164 4.73 2.83 -8.68
CA ALA A 164 3.74 1.91 -9.25
C ALA A 164 2.39 2.62 -9.52
N PRO A 165 1.87 2.60 -10.75
CA PRO A 165 0.50 3.02 -11.02
C PRO A 165 -0.50 1.99 -10.51
N LEU A 166 -1.57 2.46 -9.84
CA LEU A 166 -2.74 1.66 -9.44
C LEU A 166 -3.74 1.61 -10.59
N ILE A 167 -4.17 0.40 -11.00
CA ILE A 167 -5.10 0.19 -12.11
C ILE A 167 -6.41 -0.41 -11.60
N MET A 168 -7.53 0.33 -11.74
CA MET A 168 -8.83 -0.11 -11.23
C MET A 168 -9.71 -0.81 -12.27
N HIS A 169 -9.91 -0.23 -13.45
CA HIS A 169 -10.95 -0.68 -14.38
C HIS A 169 -10.43 -1.31 -15.66
N VAL A 170 -9.46 -0.70 -16.30
CA VAL A 170 -8.90 -1.16 -17.57
C VAL A 170 -7.39 -1.11 -17.49
N SER A 171 -6.78 -2.27 -17.61
CA SER A 171 -5.32 -2.35 -17.73
C SER A 171 -4.85 -1.84 -19.09
N PRO A 172 -3.67 -1.20 -19.15
CA PRO A 172 -3.05 -0.87 -20.44
C PRO A 172 -2.87 -2.12 -21.30
N LEU A 173 -3.06 -1.99 -22.61
CA LEU A 173 -2.82 -3.10 -23.56
C LEU A 173 -1.36 -3.56 -23.56
N ASP A 174 -0.45 -2.62 -23.36
CA ASP A 174 0.97 -2.88 -23.13
C ASP A 174 1.36 -2.30 -21.76
N PRO A 175 1.28 -3.09 -20.67
CA PRO A 175 1.61 -2.63 -19.33
C PRO A 175 3.09 -2.29 -19.18
N ALA A 176 3.98 -2.95 -19.91
CA ALA A 176 5.41 -2.69 -19.85
C ALA A 176 5.76 -1.32 -20.46
N GLN A 177 5.25 -1.01 -21.64
CA GLN A 177 5.43 0.30 -22.26
C GLN A 177 4.79 1.41 -21.42
N TYR A 178 3.63 1.14 -20.84
CA TYR A 178 2.94 2.08 -19.97
C TYR A 178 3.78 2.43 -18.74
N CYS A 179 4.29 1.42 -18.03
CA CYS A 179 5.16 1.62 -16.87
C CYS A 179 6.43 2.37 -17.24
N ALA A 180 7.07 2.04 -18.39
CA ALA A 180 8.25 2.75 -18.87
C ALA A 180 7.97 4.24 -19.09
N SER A 181 6.78 4.61 -19.59
CA SER A 181 6.38 6.02 -19.79
C SER A 181 6.24 6.82 -18.49
N LEU A 182 6.07 6.13 -17.36
CA LEU A 182 5.95 6.70 -16.02
C LEU A 182 7.24 6.58 -15.19
N GLY A 183 8.26 5.88 -15.70
CA GLY A 183 9.43 5.48 -14.93
C GLY A 183 9.14 4.42 -13.87
N ALA A 184 7.99 3.73 -13.97
CA ALA A 184 7.54 2.74 -13.00
C ALA A 184 8.23 1.38 -13.21
N ARG A 185 8.56 0.70 -12.12
CA ARG A 185 9.13 -0.65 -12.10
C ARG A 185 8.21 -1.67 -11.39
N ALA A 186 6.99 -1.23 -11.06
CA ALA A 186 5.91 -2.09 -10.61
C ALA A 186 4.58 -1.55 -11.17
N ILE A 187 3.56 -2.42 -11.22
CA ILE A 187 2.18 -2.06 -11.57
C ILE A 187 1.23 -2.78 -10.62
N HIS A 188 0.19 -2.07 -10.18
CA HIS A 188 -0.76 -2.57 -9.19
C HIS A 188 -2.17 -2.71 -9.81
N PRO A 189 -2.45 -3.77 -10.60
CA PRO A 189 -3.77 -4.00 -11.16
C PRO A 189 -4.73 -4.57 -10.11
N LEU A 190 -6.01 -4.23 -10.24
CA LEU A 190 -7.08 -4.97 -9.58
C LEU A 190 -7.01 -6.44 -10.02
N TYR A 191 -7.01 -7.41 -9.09
CA TYR A 191 -6.78 -8.83 -9.38
C TYR A 191 -7.69 -9.40 -10.49
N THR A 192 -8.90 -8.85 -10.66
CA THR A 192 -9.83 -9.26 -11.72
C THR A 192 -9.31 -8.98 -13.13
N GLN A 193 -8.39 -8.01 -13.30
CA GLN A 193 -7.79 -7.67 -14.60
C GLN A 193 -6.97 -8.83 -15.17
N LEU A 194 -6.36 -9.65 -14.31
CA LEU A 194 -5.58 -10.82 -14.72
C LEU A 194 -6.41 -11.90 -15.42
N ARG A 195 -7.74 -11.86 -15.28
CA ARG A 195 -8.65 -12.85 -15.92
C ARG A 195 -8.82 -12.63 -17.42
N TYR A 196 -8.49 -11.44 -17.91
CA TYR A 196 -8.83 -11.01 -19.29
C TYR A 196 -7.60 -10.59 -20.10
N ALA A 197 -6.42 -10.77 -19.56
CA ALA A 197 -5.19 -10.30 -20.16
C ALA A 197 -4.15 -11.42 -20.22
N ASP A 198 -4.31 -12.31 -21.21
CA ASP A 198 -3.34 -13.37 -21.48
C ASP A 198 -1.95 -12.75 -21.76
N GLY A 199 -0.91 -13.29 -21.14
CA GLY A 199 0.46 -12.78 -21.27
C GLY A 199 0.76 -11.49 -20.54
N TYR A 200 -0.16 -10.97 -19.70
CA TYR A 200 0.03 -9.71 -18.99
C TYR A 200 1.24 -9.72 -18.04
N ILE A 201 1.35 -10.76 -17.25
CA ILE A 201 2.42 -10.91 -16.26
C ILE A 201 3.75 -11.18 -16.96
N GLU A 202 3.74 -12.04 -17.98
CA GLU A 202 4.92 -12.34 -18.80
C GLU A 202 5.46 -11.06 -19.46
N ASN A 203 4.60 -10.22 -20.06
CA ASN A 203 4.99 -8.95 -20.66
C ASN A 203 5.64 -8.00 -19.63
N CYS A 204 5.06 -7.93 -18.41
CA CYS A 204 5.64 -7.16 -17.32
C CYS A 204 7.02 -7.71 -16.92
N HIS A 205 7.13 -9.01 -16.70
CA HIS A 205 8.37 -9.66 -16.24
C HIS A 205 9.50 -9.58 -17.25
N GLU A 206 9.23 -9.74 -18.56
CA GLU A 206 10.21 -9.60 -19.63
C GLU A 206 10.85 -8.20 -19.63
N SER A 207 10.10 -7.20 -19.16
CA SER A 207 10.54 -5.79 -19.03
C SER A 207 11.03 -5.43 -17.63
N GLY A 208 11.11 -6.39 -16.69
CA GLY A 208 11.57 -6.18 -15.32
C GLY A 208 10.57 -5.44 -14.43
N ILE A 209 9.28 -5.45 -14.78
CA ILE A 209 8.20 -4.81 -14.05
C ILE A 209 7.52 -5.84 -13.14
N ARG A 210 7.36 -5.50 -11.86
CA ARG A 210 6.67 -6.32 -10.86
C ARG A 210 5.17 -6.09 -10.90
N VAL A 211 4.40 -7.16 -10.65
CA VAL A 211 2.94 -7.10 -10.61
C VAL A 211 2.43 -7.40 -9.19
N HIS A 212 1.80 -6.41 -8.55
CA HIS A 212 1.17 -6.59 -7.23
C HIS A 212 -0.33 -6.38 -7.35
N THR A 213 -1.13 -7.40 -7.00
CA THR A 213 -2.60 -7.32 -7.12
C THR A 213 -3.27 -6.84 -5.84
N TRP A 214 -4.37 -6.12 -5.97
CA TRP A 214 -5.18 -5.56 -4.89
C TRP A 214 -6.69 -5.64 -5.20
N THR A 215 -7.63 -5.54 -4.24
CA THR A 215 -7.47 -6.03 -2.89
C THR A 215 -7.94 -7.48 -2.89
N THR A 216 -7.04 -8.40 -2.65
CA THR A 216 -7.26 -9.83 -2.86
C THR A 216 -7.53 -10.50 -1.52
N ASN A 217 -8.82 -10.66 -1.16
CA ASN A 217 -9.22 -11.02 0.19
C ASN A 217 -9.75 -12.46 0.35
N SER A 218 -10.31 -13.09 -0.69
CA SER A 218 -10.82 -14.47 -0.59
C SER A 218 -9.72 -15.49 -0.91
N GLU A 219 -9.76 -16.67 -0.29
CA GLU A 219 -8.82 -17.76 -0.58
C GLU A 219 -8.77 -18.10 -2.08
N GLU A 220 -9.94 -18.13 -2.74
CA GLU A 220 -10.03 -18.37 -4.19
C GLU A 220 -9.22 -17.34 -4.99
N HIS A 221 -9.41 -16.07 -4.70
CA HIS A 221 -8.73 -14.99 -5.43
C HIS A 221 -7.24 -14.92 -5.10
N ILE A 222 -6.85 -15.22 -3.85
CA ILE A 222 -5.45 -15.33 -3.45
C ILE A 222 -4.77 -16.44 -4.22
N ARG A 223 -5.36 -17.66 -4.25
CA ARG A 223 -4.84 -18.79 -5.02
C ARG A 223 -4.78 -18.48 -6.51
N PHE A 224 -5.81 -17.87 -7.06
CA PHE A 224 -5.82 -17.43 -8.45
C PHE A 224 -4.64 -16.52 -8.75
N SER A 225 -4.48 -15.42 -8.01
CA SER A 225 -3.42 -14.44 -8.26
C SER A 225 -2.02 -15.06 -8.12
N LEU A 226 -1.78 -15.87 -7.08
CA LEU A 226 -0.50 -16.55 -6.89
C LEU A 226 -0.17 -17.53 -8.01
N ASN A 227 -1.18 -18.27 -8.50
CA ASN A 227 -1.01 -19.21 -9.63
C ASN A 227 -0.77 -18.50 -10.97
N GLN A 228 -1.18 -17.24 -11.11
CA GLN A 228 -0.82 -16.41 -12.27
C GLN A 228 0.64 -15.92 -12.22
N GLY A 229 1.34 -16.07 -11.09
CA GLY A 229 2.74 -15.67 -10.97
C GLY A 229 2.95 -14.20 -10.58
N VAL A 230 2.00 -13.57 -9.88
CA VAL A 230 2.18 -12.20 -9.38
C VAL A 230 3.34 -12.10 -8.40
N ASP A 231 4.01 -10.95 -8.36
CA ASP A 231 5.13 -10.67 -7.44
C ASP A 231 4.66 -10.25 -6.05
N GLY A 232 3.37 -9.89 -5.91
CA GLY A 232 2.80 -9.53 -4.62
C GLY A 232 1.28 -9.50 -4.60
N ILE A 233 0.77 -9.66 -3.39
CA ILE A 233 -0.66 -9.55 -3.07
C ILE A 233 -0.85 -8.51 -1.98
N ILE A 234 -1.76 -7.56 -2.21
CA ILE A 234 -2.23 -6.59 -1.23
C ILE A 234 -3.58 -7.09 -0.71
N THR A 235 -3.68 -7.38 0.60
CA THR A 235 -4.84 -8.07 1.21
C THR A 235 -5.15 -7.57 2.62
N ASN A 236 -6.43 -7.61 3.01
CA ASN A 236 -6.87 -7.35 4.39
C ASN A 236 -6.55 -8.51 5.36
N TYR A 237 -6.25 -9.70 4.81
CA TYR A 237 -6.07 -10.95 5.55
C TYR A 237 -4.69 -11.56 5.29
N PRO A 238 -3.61 -10.94 5.82
CA PRO A 238 -2.24 -11.35 5.51
C PRO A 238 -1.92 -12.78 5.98
N ASP A 239 -2.46 -13.22 7.10
CA ASP A 239 -2.31 -14.57 7.63
C ASP A 239 -2.85 -15.64 6.67
N ILE A 240 -4.03 -15.42 6.08
CA ILE A 240 -4.63 -16.31 5.08
C ILE A 240 -3.76 -16.36 3.82
N ALA A 241 -3.31 -15.20 3.33
CA ALA A 241 -2.48 -15.13 2.13
C ALA A 241 -1.11 -15.79 2.31
N ILE A 242 -0.47 -15.62 3.47
CA ILE A 242 0.80 -16.28 3.83
C ILE A 242 0.62 -17.79 3.83
N LYS A 243 -0.41 -18.30 4.51
CA LYS A 243 -0.72 -19.73 4.56
C LYS A 243 -0.87 -20.32 3.16
N ILE A 244 -1.66 -19.67 2.29
CA ILE A 244 -1.90 -20.14 0.92
C ILE A 244 -0.62 -20.11 0.08
N ARG A 245 0.17 -19.04 0.18
CA ARG A 245 1.46 -18.93 -0.51
C ARG A 245 2.39 -20.08 -0.12
N ASP A 246 2.50 -20.35 1.16
CA ASP A 246 3.41 -21.39 1.68
C ASP A 246 2.92 -22.81 1.32
N GLU A 247 1.58 -23.04 1.27
CA GLU A 247 1.00 -24.28 0.74
C GLU A 247 1.32 -24.50 -0.75
N ILE A 248 1.26 -23.45 -1.58
CA ILE A 248 1.59 -23.54 -3.02
C ILE A 248 3.07 -23.88 -3.19
N ARG A 249 3.96 -23.27 -2.41
CA ARG A 249 5.42 -23.49 -2.47
C ARG A 249 5.85 -24.86 -1.96
N SER A 250 5.11 -25.47 -1.04
CA SER A 250 5.43 -26.79 -0.49
C SER A 250 5.02 -27.96 -1.39
N LYS A 251 4.26 -27.68 -2.45
CA LYS A 251 3.90 -28.71 -3.45
C LYS A 251 5.08 -28.95 -4.39
N PRO A 252 5.51 -30.23 -4.57
CA PRO A 252 6.62 -30.59 -5.44
C PRO A 252 6.33 -30.29 -6.91
#